data_ef11bed5512e601cb31b397ea594a548
#
_entry.id   ef11bed5512e601cb31b397ea594a548
#
_cell.length_a   1.000
_cell.length_b   1.000
_cell.length_c   1.000
_cell.angle_alpha   90.00
_cell.angle_beta   90.00
_cell.angle_gamma   90.00
#
_symmetry.space_group_name_H-M   'P 1'
#
loop_
_entity.id
_entity.type
_entity.pdbx_description
1 polymer ?
#
loop_
_entity_poly.entity_id
_entity_poly.type
_entity_poly.pdbx_seq_one_letter_code
_entity_poly.pdbx_strand_id
1 'polypeptide(L)'
;MADIEAQATDEHPIAIIGRGDSVVVKDAPTPTDDEETAKDFDNEIALIKESQGWKFPKVKLHAWDPENEKQWEATGKFIARRNLLASIPNLTCGFGVWLVWSVIATRIQKMHDADVNVYPFQDWGSPQGKEYRSTLFLLPAVAGLSGGTLRIPNSFLTQVGGGRNVVFSTSILLCIPMIMAGIALSNPNCPFNLLIAAALLSGVGGGAFASSMSNISFYYPKRLQGMALGYNGGIGNLGVSISQLLAPILMSVGGTPISPEGDSPVNGWPANAGWLWFPLCAASAILAFFFMSNQPNHGEKNNLVSLINFYWMEAFGFLASFIGVITLIQTRNAAMLKTPAGQVIHKFLLVLLACACEHVFMMLSPKKARDRVKKQVVIFKRKHTYIMTWLYIMCFGSFIGYSGSFPKLIVDLFGYLTADGCLQTAGDFVPAGNGMTSDTCQGEWKLNYDYPNPNAPNGSAVAWLGAAVGSLIRPVGGIMADKYGGAKMTNIAIIWCTIAAFGQGILVQTISKMDDPTSNKAYYGLFIFLFINLFGCCGFMNGTTFRTIGVLFPPEESGPVLGWSSAIASYGAFVIPVMFGIALQAGNPQITFYGLGGYYLTCLVLNFWYYLRPGCEKPGV
;
A
#
# COMPACT_ATOMS: atom_id res chain seq x y z
N MET A 1 -42.72 12.49 -45.90
CA MET A 1 -43.64 11.37 -45.75
C MET A 1 -42.96 10.50 -44.73
N ALA A 2 -43.45 10.47 -43.72
CA ALA A 2 -44.44 10.29 -42.75
C ALA A 2 -43.76 10.05 -41.41
N ASP A 3 -44.18 10.82 -40.48
CA ASP A 3 -43.91 10.76 -39.04
C ASP A 3 -44.20 9.37 -38.47
N ILE A 4 -43.38 8.91 -37.54
CA ILE A 4 -43.79 7.99 -36.50
C ILE A 4 -43.29 8.53 -35.18
N GLU A 5 -44.16 9.24 -34.48
CA GLU A 5 -44.09 9.45 -33.05
C GLU A 5 -44.12 8.10 -32.32
N ALA A 6 -43.09 7.79 -31.57
CA ALA A 6 -43.12 6.71 -30.61
C ALA A 6 -43.51 7.26 -29.24
N GLN A 7 -44.76 7.03 -28.86
CA GLN A 7 -45.24 7.20 -27.49
C GLN A 7 -44.42 6.31 -26.54
N ALA A 8 -43.80 6.93 -25.55
CA ALA A 8 -43.25 6.23 -24.41
C ALA A 8 -44.42 5.72 -23.54
N THR A 9 -44.63 4.42 -23.51
CA THR A 9 -45.47 3.75 -22.51
C THR A 9 -44.59 3.33 -21.34
N ASP A 10 -44.84 3.93 -20.19
CA ASP A 10 -44.35 3.47 -18.89
C ASP A 10 -44.92 2.07 -18.62
N GLU A 11 -44.14 1.03 -18.84
CA GLU A 11 -44.44 -0.30 -18.34
C GLU A 11 -43.44 -0.69 -17.26
N HIS A 12 -43.92 -0.68 -16.03
CA HIS A 12 -43.26 -1.32 -14.88
C HIS A 12 -43.23 -2.83 -15.05
N PRO A 13 -42.11 -3.53 -14.77
CA PRO A 13 -42.05 -4.97 -14.89
C PRO A 13 -42.86 -5.65 -13.79
N ILE A 14 -43.94 -6.31 -14.15
CA ILE A 14 -44.71 -7.22 -13.31
C ILE A 14 -43.95 -8.54 -13.19
N ALA A 15 -43.47 -8.86 -11.99
CA ALA A 15 -42.90 -10.18 -11.72
C ALA A 15 -44.05 -11.16 -11.44
N ILE A 16 -44.31 -12.09 -12.32
CA ILE A 16 -45.26 -13.19 -12.14
C ILE A 16 -44.55 -14.33 -11.40
N ILE A 17 -44.94 -14.56 -10.16
CA ILE A 17 -44.60 -15.77 -9.39
C ILE A 17 -45.80 -16.70 -9.40
N GLY A 18 -45.59 -17.94 -9.82
CA GLY A 18 -46.65 -18.87 -10.15
C GLY A 18 -47.37 -19.56 -9.00
N ARG A 19 -48.61 -19.92 -9.34
CA ARG A 19 -49.55 -20.88 -8.74
C ARG A 19 -50.01 -20.64 -7.30
N GLY A 20 -51.17 -20.02 -7.20
CA GLY A 20 -52.22 -20.56 -6.31
C GLY A 20 -52.50 -19.84 -5.00
N ASP A 21 -51.95 -18.66 -4.73
CA ASP A 21 -52.41 -17.86 -3.60
C ASP A 21 -52.42 -16.38 -3.98
N SER A 22 -53.35 -15.65 -3.39
CA SER A 22 -53.66 -14.25 -3.64
C SER A 22 -52.42 -13.38 -3.71
N VAL A 23 -52.22 -12.72 -4.88
CA VAL A 23 -51.18 -11.72 -5.10
C VAL A 23 -51.42 -10.55 -4.12
N VAL A 24 -50.59 -10.47 -3.08
CA VAL A 24 -50.42 -9.22 -2.35
C VAL A 24 -49.47 -8.36 -3.19
N VAL A 25 -50.04 -7.44 -3.95
CA VAL A 25 -49.29 -6.35 -4.57
C VAL A 25 -48.70 -5.56 -3.40
N LYS A 26 -47.39 -5.70 -3.17
CA LYS A 26 -46.70 -4.71 -2.35
C LYS A 26 -46.69 -3.43 -3.17
N ASP A 27 -47.41 -2.44 -2.67
CA ASP A 27 -47.50 -1.12 -3.24
C ASP A 27 -46.11 -0.60 -3.61
N ALA A 28 -45.99 -0.01 -4.80
CA ALA A 28 -44.89 0.85 -5.18
C ALA A 28 -44.72 1.91 -4.06
N PRO A 29 -43.51 2.40 -3.79
CA PRO A 29 -43.31 3.42 -2.77
C PRO A 29 -44.31 4.55 -2.99
N THR A 30 -45.10 4.84 -1.96
CA THR A 30 -46.12 5.86 -2.03
C THR A 30 -45.49 7.23 -2.26
N PRO A 31 -46.11 8.18 -3.00
CA PRO A 31 -45.60 9.53 -3.19
C PRO A 31 -45.21 10.25 -1.88
N THR A 32 -45.69 9.77 -0.75
CA THR A 32 -45.35 10.23 0.60
C THR A 32 -43.91 9.93 1.00
N ASP A 33 -43.32 8.80 0.54
CA ASP A 33 -41.94 8.45 0.89
C ASP A 33 -40.92 9.35 0.18
N ASP A 34 -41.22 9.74 -1.06
CA ASP A 34 -40.37 10.68 -1.83
C ASP A 34 -40.46 12.12 -1.30
N GLU A 35 -41.65 12.56 -0.85
CA GLU A 35 -41.83 13.88 -0.24
C GLU A 35 -41.20 13.96 1.16
N GLU A 36 -41.28 12.90 1.96
CA GLU A 36 -40.65 12.85 3.29
C GLU A 36 -39.12 12.81 3.16
N THR A 37 -38.60 12.05 2.21
CA THR A 37 -37.16 12.00 1.89
C THR A 37 -36.66 13.36 1.36
N ALA A 38 -37.45 14.05 0.53
CA ALA A 38 -37.10 15.38 0.02
C ALA A 38 -37.08 16.44 1.13
N LYS A 39 -38.03 16.40 2.06
CA LYS A 39 -38.07 17.27 3.25
C LYS A 39 -36.88 17.04 4.17
N ASP A 40 -36.45 15.79 4.33
CA ASP A 40 -35.26 15.45 5.13
C ASP A 40 -33.99 16.04 4.53
N PHE A 41 -33.83 16.02 3.21
CA PHE A 41 -32.70 16.66 2.56
C PHE A 41 -32.74 18.20 2.66
N ASP A 42 -33.89 18.83 2.53
CA ASP A 42 -34.01 20.28 2.66
C ASP A 42 -33.74 20.76 4.09
N ASN A 43 -34.22 20.02 5.08
CA ASN A 43 -33.90 20.25 6.48
C ASN A 43 -32.42 20.06 6.79
N GLU A 44 -31.78 19.01 6.22
CA GLU A 44 -30.36 18.75 6.35
C GLU A 44 -29.53 19.90 5.77
N ILE A 45 -29.89 20.39 4.56
CA ILE A 45 -29.25 21.52 3.90
C ILE A 45 -29.37 22.79 4.75
N ALA A 46 -30.54 23.05 5.33
CA ALA A 46 -30.77 24.20 6.18
C ALA A 46 -29.93 24.13 7.47
N LEU A 47 -29.92 22.98 8.16
CA LEU A 47 -29.11 22.74 9.36
C LEU A 47 -27.61 22.92 9.10
N ILE A 48 -27.11 22.41 7.97
CA ILE A 48 -25.70 22.54 7.62
C ILE A 48 -25.36 24.00 7.28
N LYS A 49 -26.22 24.73 6.56
CA LYS A 49 -26.05 26.14 6.27
C LYS A 49 -26.06 26.98 7.55
N GLU A 50 -26.98 26.71 8.45
CA GLU A 50 -27.11 27.41 9.73
C GLU A 50 -25.89 27.16 10.63
N SER A 51 -25.36 25.93 10.66
CA SER A 51 -24.14 25.58 11.41
C SER A 51 -22.88 26.24 10.86
N GLN A 52 -22.97 27.03 9.78
CA GLN A 52 -21.85 27.67 9.09
C GLN A 52 -20.65 26.73 8.80
N GLY A 53 -20.91 25.52 8.52
CA GLY A 53 -20.17 24.39 7.93
C GLY A 53 -18.65 24.25 8.08
N TRP A 54 -17.94 25.26 8.50
CA TRP A 54 -16.48 25.26 8.65
C TRP A 54 -15.99 25.88 9.97
N LYS A 55 -16.90 26.42 10.77
CA LYS A 55 -16.62 26.70 12.17
C LYS A 55 -16.95 25.43 12.92
N PHE A 56 -15.91 24.70 13.39
CA PHE A 56 -16.09 23.65 14.38
C PHE A 56 -17.55 23.42 14.76
N PRO A 57 -18.12 22.30 14.64
CA PRO A 57 -17.73 20.94 14.90
C PRO A 57 -18.36 19.96 13.90
N LYS A 58 -18.09 18.70 14.13
CA LYS A 58 -18.79 17.52 13.70
C LYS A 58 -20.19 17.81 13.15
N VAL A 59 -20.34 17.96 11.85
CA VAL A 59 -21.68 17.96 11.28
C VAL A 59 -22.21 16.53 11.43
N LYS A 60 -23.30 16.37 12.15
CA LYS A 60 -24.04 15.11 12.21
C LYS A 60 -24.88 15.04 10.95
N LEU A 61 -24.56 14.11 10.08
CA LEU A 61 -25.32 13.88 8.87
C LEU A 61 -26.51 12.96 9.17
N HIS A 62 -27.72 13.34 8.75
CA HIS A 62 -28.94 12.54 8.88
C HIS A 62 -29.30 11.85 7.58
N ALA A 63 -29.04 12.50 6.43
CA ALA A 63 -29.17 11.94 5.10
C ALA A 63 -27.93 12.27 4.25
N TRP A 64 -27.50 11.36 3.40
CA TRP A 64 -26.36 11.57 2.52
C TRP A 64 -26.53 10.78 1.22
N ASP A 65 -26.63 11.50 0.11
CA ASP A 65 -26.57 10.97 -1.24
C ASP A 65 -25.71 11.89 -2.12
N PRO A 66 -24.47 11.49 -2.49
CA PRO A 66 -23.60 12.31 -3.31
C PRO A 66 -24.07 12.43 -4.77
N GLU A 67 -24.97 11.56 -5.24
CA GLU A 67 -25.55 11.64 -6.58
C GLU A 67 -26.72 12.64 -6.65
N ASN A 68 -27.29 13.04 -5.51
CA ASN A 68 -28.30 14.08 -5.45
C ASN A 68 -27.66 15.46 -5.72
N GLU A 69 -27.89 16.02 -6.91
CA GLU A 69 -27.28 17.29 -7.31
C GLU A 69 -27.64 18.47 -6.39
N LYS A 70 -28.88 18.51 -5.87
CA LYS A 70 -29.31 19.58 -4.97
C LYS A 70 -28.51 19.57 -3.67
N GLN A 71 -28.36 18.38 -3.06
CA GLN A 71 -27.53 18.21 -1.86
C GLN A 71 -26.06 18.47 -2.15
N TRP A 72 -25.55 17.94 -3.28
CA TRP A 72 -24.16 18.09 -3.66
C TRP A 72 -23.75 19.56 -3.83
N GLU A 73 -24.52 20.33 -4.58
CA GLU A 73 -24.21 21.74 -4.83
C GLU A 73 -24.42 22.62 -3.59
N ALA A 74 -25.42 22.32 -2.77
CA ALA A 74 -25.71 23.15 -1.60
C ALA A 74 -24.68 22.98 -0.47
N THR A 75 -24.30 21.74 -0.13
CA THR A 75 -23.47 21.43 1.04
C THR A 75 -22.50 20.25 0.81
N GLY A 76 -22.85 19.33 -0.07
CA GLY A 76 -22.19 18.04 -0.23
C GLY A 76 -20.72 18.17 -0.61
N LYS A 77 -20.40 18.99 -1.62
CA LYS A 77 -19.03 19.22 -2.09
C LYS A 77 -18.11 19.77 -0.99
N PHE A 78 -18.65 20.60 -0.10
CA PHE A 78 -17.89 21.16 1.02
C PHE A 78 -17.58 20.07 2.07
N ILE A 79 -18.59 19.28 2.47
CA ILE A 79 -18.45 18.20 3.44
C ILE A 79 -17.49 17.11 2.90
N ALA A 80 -17.67 16.72 1.63
CA ALA A 80 -16.80 15.75 0.96
C ALA A 80 -15.34 16.23 0.93
N ARG A 81 -15.09 17.48 0.53
CA ARG A 81 -13.75 18.09 0.51
C ARG A 81 -13.13 18.13 1.90
N ARG A 82 -13.89 18.50 2.93
CA ARG A 82 -13.41 18.54 4.31
C ARG A 82 -13.00 17.14 4.80
N ASN A 83 -13.83 16.12 4.56
CA ASN A 83 -13.51 14.74 4.91
C ASN A 83 -12.26 14.25 4.16
N LEU A 84 -12.12 14.56 2.86
CA LEU A 84 -10.94 14.24 2.06
C LEU A 84 -9.67 14.86 2.67
N LEU A 85 -9.67 16.17 2.89
CA LEU A 85 -8.50 16.88 3.42
C LEU A 85 -8.11 16.42 4.82
N ALA A 86 -9.08 16.09 5.68
CA ALA A 86 -8.82 15.60 7.03
C ALA A 86 -8.37 14.13 7.06
N SER A 87 -8.68 13.32 6.04
CA SER A 87 -8.25 11.92 5.95
C SER A 87 -6.83 11.75 5.39
N ILE A 88 -6.35 12.67 4.55
CA ILE A 88 -5.03 12.60 3.93
C ILE A 88 -3.89 12.48 4.96
N PRO A 89 -3.82 13.29 6.04
CA PRO A 89 -2.76 13.16 7.06
C PRO A 89 -2.70 11.77 7.70
N ASN A 90 -3.85 11.12 7.93
CA ASN A 90 -3.89 9.74 8.44
C ASN A 90 -3.18 8.78 7.46
N LEU A 91 -3.47 8.87 6.16
CA LEU A 91 -2.81 8.02 5.17
C LEU A 91 -1.33 8.31 5.03
N THR A 92 -0.93 9.59 5.08
CA THR A 92 0.49 10.00 5.03
C THR A 92 1.25 9.41 6.22
N CYS A 93 0.71 9.52 7.43
CA CYS A 93 1.26 8.88 8.63
C CYS A 93 1.24 7.34 8.49
N GLY A 94 0.13 6.77 8.03
CA GLY A 94 -0.01 5.33 7.84
C GLY A 94 1.09 4.75 6.96
N PHE A 95 1.30 5.31 5.79
CA PHE A 95 2.36 4.86 4.87
C PHE A 95 3.77 5.14 5.40
N GLY A 96 3.96 6.28 6.06
CA GLY A 96 5.23 6.62 6.67
C GLY A 96 5.64 5.63 7.75
N VAL A 97 4.75 5.38 8.71
CA VAL A 97 4.95 4.44 9.83
C VAL A 97 5.09 2.99 9.34
N TRP A 98 4.31 2.60 8.34
CA TRP A 98 4.34 1.24 7.81
C TRP A 98 5.67 0.90 7.13
N LEU A 99 6.24 1.83 6.36
CA LEU A 99 7.42 1.56 5.52
C LEU A 99 8.73 2.12 6.08
N VAL A 100 8.73 2.80 7.22
CA VAL A 100 9.95 3.32 7.85
C VAL A 100 10.94 2.23 8.29
N TRP A 101 10.46 0.99 8.49
CA TRP A 101 11.28 -0.12 9.01
C TRP A 101 12.44 -0.51 8.12
N SER A 102 12.33 -0.37 6.81
CA SER A 102 13.45 -0.58 5.89
C SER A 102 14.56 0.46 6.09
N VAL A 103 14.19 1.70 6.38
CA VAL A 103 15.12 2.81 6.62
C VAL A 103 15.79 2.66 8.00
N ILE A 104 15.00 2.30 9.02
CA ILE A 104 15.50 1.99 10.37
C ILE A 104 16.51 0.84 10.32
N ALA A 105 16.16 -0.27 9.64
CA ALA A 105 17.05 -1.42 9.49
C ALA A 105 18.39 -1.06 8.83
N THR A 106 18.34 -0.25 7.77
CA THR A 106 19.56 0.23 7.10
C THR A 106 20.43 1.09 8.03
N ARG A 107 19.82 1.92 8.87
CA ARG A 107 20.56 2.76 9.83
C ARG A 107 21.18 1.94 10.95
N ILE A 108 20.43 1.02 11.52
CA ILE A 108 20.90 0.07 12.55
C ILE A 108 22.09 -0.73 11.99
N GLN A 109 21.98 -1.24 10.77
CA GLN A 109 23.07 -1.98 10.13
C GLN A 109 24.35 -1.14 10.05
N LYS A 110 24.28 0.10 9.56
CA LYS A 110 25.45 0.99 9.47
C LYS A 110 26.10 1.26 10.83
N MET A 111 25.30 1.38 11.88
CA MET A 111 25.82 1.60 13.25
C MET A 111 26.47 0.34 13.79
N HIS A 112 25.88 -0.83 13.58
CA HIS A 112 26.44 -2.11 14.01
C HIS A 112 27.70 -2.48 13.21
N ASP A 113 27.76 -2.20 11.90
CA ASP A 113 28.96 -2.40 11.09
C ASP A 113 30.13 -1.49 11.55
N ALA A 114 29.82 -0.33 12.18
CA ALA A 114 30.80 0.57 12.79
C ALA A 114 31.22 0.14 14.20
N ASP A 115 30.30 -0.38 15.00
CA ASP A 115 30.57 -0.93 16.35
C ASP A 115 29.59 -2.09 16.62
N VAL A 116 30.13 -3.31 16.69
CA VAL A 116 29.39 -4.55 16.92
C VAL A 116 28.65 -4.61 18.26
N ASN A 117 29.00 -3.74 19.21
CA ASN A 117 28.32 -3.64 20.49
C ASN A 117 27.05 -2.79 20.42
N VAL A 118 26.82 -2.07 19.32
CA VAL A 118 25.64 -1.26 19.10
C VAL A 118 24.58 -2.11 18.40
N TYR A 119 23.44 -2.25 19.04
CA TYR A 119 22.33 -3.14 18.61
C TYR A 119 22.75 -4.60 18.38
N PRO A 120 23.41 -5.27 19.36
CA PRO A 120 23.93 -6.63 19.20
C PRO A 120 22.83 -7.69 19.16
N PHE A 121 21.58 -7.37 19.51
CA PHE A 121 20.43 -8.27 19.55
C PHE A 121 20.70 -9.57 20.30
N GLN A 122 21.08 -9.44 21.58
CA GLN A 122 21.43 -10.56 22.45
C GLN A 122 20.29 -11.59 22.60
N ASP A 123 19.03 -11.15 22.56
CA ASP A 123 17.84 -11.98 22.58
C ASP A 123 17.69 -12.87 21.34
N TRP A 124 18.49 -12.64 20.30
CA TRP A 124 18.59 -13.44 19.07
C TRP A 124 19.95 -14.11 18.89
N GLY A 125 20.77 -14.19 19.95
CA GLY A 125 22.06 -14.86 19.94
C GLY A 125 23.19 -14.02 19.34
N SER A 126 23.06 -12.70 19.32
CA SER A 126 24.07 -11.76 18.79
C SER A 126 24.52 -12.12 17.37
N PRO A 127 23.62 -12.15 16.39
CA PRO A 127 23.96 -12.50 15.02
C PRO A 127 25.03 -11.55 14.46
N GLN A 128 25.88 -12.03 13.55
CA GLN A 128 26.99 -11.28 12.95
C GLN A 128 26.96 -11.37 11.41
N GLY A 129 27.57 -10.40 10.74
CA GLY A 129 27.79 -10.42 9.29
C GLY A 129 26.52 -10.67 8.48
N LYS A 130 26.49 -11.72 7.67
CA LYS A 130 25.33 -12.07 6.82
C LYS A 130 24.08 -12.42 7.62
N GLU A 131 24.24 -13.06 8.79
CA GLU A 131 23.12 -13.41 9.65
C GLU A 131 22.49 -12.15 10.27
N TYR A 132 23.27 -11.19 10.72
CA TYR A 132 22.79 -9.91 11.21
C TYR A 132 21.93 -9.17 10.16
N ARG A 133 22.45 -9.09 8.94
CA ARG A 133 21.72 -8.47 7.83
C ARG A 133 20.40 -9.18 7.53
N SER A 134 20.40 -10.52 7.52
CA SER A 134 19.17 -11.30 7.29
C SER A 134 18.16 -11.12 8.43
N THR A 135 18.64 -10.99 9.67
CA THR A 135 17.80 -10.71 10.84
C THR A 135 17.13 -9.33 10.72
N LEU A 136 17.86 -8.29 10.34
CA LEU A 136 17.28 -6.96 10.13
C LEU A 136 16.21 -6.92 9.04
N PHE A 137 16.31 -7.78 8.01
CA PHE A 137 15.26 -7.88 6.98
C PHE A 137 13.92 -8.38 7.49
N LEU A 138 13.86 -8.98 8.68
CA LEU A 138 12.59 -9.37 9.28
C LEU A 138 11.73 -8.16 9.62
N LEU A 139 12.31 -6.99 9.97
CA LEU A 139 11.54 -5.81 10.35
C LEU A 139 10.60 -5.33 9.22
N PRO A 140 11.09 -5.00 8.01
CA PRO A 140 10.22 -4.61 6.91
C PRO A 140 9.33 -5.78 6.43
N ALA A 141 9.78 -7.04 6.54
CA ALA A 141 8.96 -8.19 6.19
C ALA A 141 7.76 -8.37 7.14
N VAL A 142 7.98 -8.23 8.44
CA VAL A 142 6.93 -8.27 9.47
C VAL A 142 5.93 -7.13 9.26
N ALA A 143 6.41 -5.91 9.07
CA ALA A 143 5.55 -4.77 8.77
C ALA A 143 4.75 -4.98 7.48
N GLY A 144 5.38 -5.52 6.42
CA GLY A 144 4.74 -5.82 5.14
C GLY A 144 3.63 -6.86 5.26
N LEU A 145 3.90 -7.97 5.96
CA LEU A 145 2.92 -9.04 6.19
C LEU A 145 1.76 -8.54 7.05
N SER A 146 2.05 -7.86 8.16
CA SER A 146 1.04 -7.31 9.06
C SER A 146 0.16 -6.27 8.36
N GLY A 147 0.76 -5.34 7.61
CA GLY A 147 0.00 -4.30 6.91
C GLY A 147 -0.91 -4.85 5.81
N GLY A 148 -0.50 -5.92 5.13
CA GLY A 148 -1.36 -6.63 4.18
C GLY A 148 -2.54 -7.31 4.88
N THR A 149 -2.29 -7.98 5.99
CA THR A 149 -3.31 -8.73 6.74
C THR A 149 -4.32 -7.78 7.38
N LEU A 150 -3.88 -6.73 8.08
CA LEU A 150 -4.76 -5.73 8.70
C LEU A 150 -5.59 -4.95 7.68
N ARG A 151 -5.18 -4.90 6.42
CA ARG A 151 -5.97 -4.27 5.36
C ARG A 151 -7.24 -5.04 5.02
N ILE A 152 -7.27 -6.36 5.26
CA ILE A 152 -8.46 -7.19 5.01
C ILE A 152 -9.65 -6.74 5.87
N PRO A 153 -9.59 -6.72 7.22
CA PRO A 153 -10.70 -6.24 8.03
C PRO A 153 -11.00 -4.76 7.76
N ASN A 154 -9.96 -3.94 7.53
CA ASN A 154 -10.11 -2.52 7.20
C ASN A 154 -10.88 -2.27 5.90
N SER A 155 -10.98 -3.24 4.99
CA SER A 155 -11.82 -3.16 3.79
C SER A 155 -13.32 -3.05 4.12
N PHE A 156 -13.72 -3.52 5.28
CA PHE A 156 -15.12 -3.58 5.73
C PHE A 156 -15.43 -2.65 6.91
N LEU A 157 -14.39 -2.11 7.55
CA LEU A 157 -14.50 -1.37 8.81
C LEU A 157 -15.25 -0.04 8.69
N THR A 158 -15.21 0.63 7.52
CA THR A 158 -15.89 1.92 7.33
C THR A 158 -17.39 1.81 7.59
N GLN A 159 -18.03 0.76 7.07
CA GLN A 159 -19.47 0.53 7.30
C GLN A 159 -19.78 -0.01 8.70
N VAL A 160 -18.81 -0.63 9.38
CA VAL A 160 -18.96 -1.19 10.73
C VAL A 160 -18.74 -0.14 11.80
N GLY A 161 -17.66 0.63 11.69
CA GLY A 161 -17.21 1.57 12.72
C GLY A 161 -17.61 3.04 12.47
N GLY A 162 -17.96 3.36 11.21
CA GLY A 162 -18.12 4.74 10.74
C GLY A 162 -16.78 5.39 10.37
N GLY A 163 -16.76 6.09 9.23
CA GLY A 163 -15.53 6.54 8.60
C GLY A 163 -14.64 7.42 9.48
N ARG A 164 -15.21 8.44 10.15
CA ARG A 164 -14.48 9.29 11.09
C ARG A 164 -13.87 8.48 12.24
N ASN A 165 -14.69 7.60 12.85
CA ASN A 165 -14.24 6.82 13.99
C ASN A 165 -13.07 5.91 13.62
N VAL A 166 -13.11 5.30 12.43
CA VAL A 166 -12.05 4.44 11.92
C VAL A 166 -10.77 5.24 11.68
N VAL A 167 -10.83 6.38 10.98
CA VAL A 167 -9.65 7.21 10.71
C VAL A 167 -9.05 7.76 12.00
N PHE A 168 -9.86 8.20 12.94
CA PHE A 168 -9.41 8.63 14.27
C PHE A 168 -8.69 7.51 15.03
N SER A 169 -9.31 6.33 15.11
CA SER A 169 -8.76 5.19 15.86
C SER A 169 -7.48 4.65 15.24
N THR A 170 -7.41 4.53 13.91
CA THR A 170 -6.18 4.11 13.22
C THR A 170 -5.04 5.12 13.43
N SER A 171 -5.32 6.43 13.44
CA SER A 171 -4.31 7.46 13.76
C SER A 171 -3.75 7.32 15.18
N ILE A 172 -4.60 7.00 16.17
CA ILE A 172 -4.17 6.75 17.56
C ILE A 172 -3.32 5.47 17.62
N LEU A 173 -3.79 4.39 16.98
CA LEU A 173 -3.05 3.12 16.98
C LEU A 173 -1.65 3.27 16.34
N LEU A 174 -1.47 4.16 15.37
CA LEU A 174 -0.16 4.46 14.77
C LEU A 174 0.82 5.13 15.74
N CYS A 175 0.35 5.81 16.78
CA CYS A 175 1.21 6.39 17.80
C CYS A 175 1.96 5.31 18.60
N ILE A 176 1.34 4.15 18.83
CA ILE A 176 1.89 3.06 19.65
C ILE A 176 3.23 2.56 19.11
N PRO A 177 3.32 2.04 17.85
CA PRO A 177 4.57 1.54 17.31
C PRO A 177 5.65 2.62 17.21
N MET A 178 5.28 3.89 17.03
CA MET A 178 6.26 4.96 16.92
C MET A 178 6.83 5.38 18.29
N ILE A 179 6.03 5.40 19.34
CA ILE A 179 6.51 5.55 20.72
C ILE A 179 7.42 4.36 21.09
N MET A 180 6.98 3.13 20.78
CA MET A 180 7.79 1.93 21.02
C MET A 180 9.13 1.99 20.29
N ALA A 181 9.14 2.37 19.02
CA ALA A 181 10.37 2.52 18.24
C ALA A 181 11.26 3.64 18.81
N GLY A 182 10.68 4.79 19.17
CA GLY A 182 11.40 5.89 19.78
C GLY A 182 12.10 5.49 21.10
N ILE A 183 11.39 4.80 21.98
CA ILE A 183 11.93 4.33 23.26
C ILE A 183 12.96 3.21 23.04
N ALA A 184 12.61 2.19 22.25
CA ALA A 184 13.49 1.04 22.00
C ALA A 184 14.82 1.47 21.37
N LEU A 185 14.77 2.26 20.31
CA LEU A 185 15.95 2.70 19.57
C LEU A 185 16.77 3.78 20.29
N SER A 186 16.29 4.30 21.41
CA SER A 186 17.11 5.14 22.30
C SER A 186 18.11 4.31 23.14
N ASN A 187 17.92 2.99 23.21
CA ASN A 187 18.82 2.08 23.91
C ASN A 187 19.62 1.23 22.90
N PRO A 188 20.96 1.39 22.82
CA PRO A 188 21.80 0.57 21.94
C PRO A 188 21.71 -0.95 22.20
N ASN A 189 21.26 -1.38 23.39
CA ASN A 189 21.08 -2.77 23.77
C ASN A 189 19.60 -3.21 23.70
N CYS A 190 18.76 -2.55 22.89
CA CYS A 190 17.35 -2.91 22.82
C CYS A 190 17.15 -4.36 22.31
N PRO A 191 16.17 -5.10 22.88
CA PRO A 191 15.82 -6.43 22.37
C PRO A 191 15.23 -6.35 20.96
N PHE A 192 15.65 -7.26 20.09
CA PHE A 192 15.10 -7.33 18.72
C PHE A 192 13.61 -7.68 18.70
N ASN A 193 13.14 -8.49 19.66
CA ASN A 193 11.72 -8.82 19.81
C ASN A 193 10.84 -7.58 20.02
N LEU A 194 11.35 -6.53 20.66
CA LEU A 194 10.60 -5.27 20.82
C LEU A 194 10.45 -4.54 19.49
N LEU A 195 11.48 -4.56 18.64
CA LEU A 195 11.43 -4.00 17.29
C LEU A 195 10.48 -4.81 16.39
N ILE A 196 10.47 -6.14 16.48
CA ILE A 196 9.50 -7.02 15.80
C ILE A 196 8.07 -6.66 16.21
N ALA A 197 7.81 -6.49 17.52
CA ALA A 197 6.48 -6.11 18.00
C ALA A 197 6.05 -4.73 17.48
N ALA A 198 6.94 -3.75 17.48
CA ALA A 198 6.65 -2.43 16.94
C ALA A 198 6.43 -2.48 15.41
N ALA A 199 7.21 -3.28 14.68
CA ALA A 199 7.03 -3.48 13.24
C ALA A 199 5.68 -4.15 12.92
N LEU A 200 5.26 -5.14 13.71
CA LEU A 200 3.94 -5.79 13.60
C LEU A 200 2.81 -4.77 13.84
N LEU A 201 2.89 -3.97 14.90
CA LEU A 201 1.88 -2.97 15.22
C LEU A 201 1.81 -1.84 14.18
N SER A 202 2.92 -1.54 13.48
CA SER A 202 2.93 -0.56 12.40
C SER A 202 2.08 -0.97 11.19
N GLY A 203 1.69 -2.24 11.10
CA GLY A 203 0.78 -2.76 10.08
C GLY A 203 -0.57 -2.05 10.01
N VAL A 204 -1.03 -1.41 11.10
CA VAL A 204 -2.22 -0.51 11.06
C VAL A 204 -2.11 0.53 9.95
N GLY A 205 -0.90 1.05 9.70
CA GLY A 205 -0.67 2.00 8.61
C GLY A 205 -0.98 1.43 7.22
N GLY A 206 -0.63 0.15 7.03
CA GLY A 206 -1.06 -0.60 5.85
C GLY A 206 -2.57 -0.74 5.77
N GLY A 207 -3.22 -1.12 6.89
CA GLY A 207 -4.68 -1.28 7.01
C GLY A 207 -5.45 0.00 6.72
N ALA A 208 -5.04 1.12 7.28
CA ALA A 208 -5.70 2.42 7.19
C ALA A 208 -6.01 2.88 5.74
N PHE A 209 -5.24 2.42 4.76
CA PHE A 209 -5.51 2.74 3.36
C PHE A 209 -6.88 2.22 2.90
N ALA A 210 -7.21 0.96 3.19
CA ALA A 210 -8.46 0.36 2.73
C ALA A 210 -9.67 1.09 3.30
N SER A 211 -9.68 1.36 4.60
CA SER A 211 -10.77 2.05 5.27
C SER A 211 -10.89 3.52 4.85
N SER A 212 -9.77 4.23 4.68
CA SER A 212 -9.77 5.62 4.22
C SER A 212 -10.28 5.74 2.77
N MET A 213 -9.82 4.86 1.86
CA MET A 213 -10.27 4.88 0.46
C MET A 213 -11.76 4.53 0.36
N SER A 214 -12.22 3.51 1.09
CA SER A 214 -13.63 3.16 1.20
C SER A 214 -14.46 4.32 1.74
N ASN A 215 -13.99 5.00 2.80
CA ASN A 215 -14.68 6.14 3.37
C ASN A 215 -14.87 7.29 2.36
N ILE A 216 -13.81 7.67 1.66
CA ILE A 216 -13.87 8.77 0.70
C ILE A 216 -14.72 8.40 -0.53
N SER A 217 -14.73 7.14 -0.97
CA SER A 217 -15.58 6.69 -2.07
C SER A 217 -17.07 6.93 -1.80
N PHE A 218 -17.50 6.85 -0.55
CA PHE A 218 -18.90 7.12 -0.16
C PHE A 218 -19.26 8.60 -0.08
N TYR A 219 -18.26 9.50 -0.04
CA TYR A 219 -18.51 10.95 0.01
C TYR A 219 -18.63 11.61 -1.35
N TYR A 220 -18.11 10.99 -2.42
CA TYR A 220 -18.04 11.60 -3.73
C TYR A 220 -18.95 10.93 -4.76
N PRO A 221 -19.61 11.72 -5.65
CA PRO A 221 -20.36 11.15 -6.76
C PRO A 221 -19.42 10.40 -7.71
N LYS A 222 -19.95 9.39 -8.41
CA LYS A 222 -19.18 8.54 -9.31
C LYS A 222 -18.37 9.33 -10.35
N ARG A 223 -18.90 10.45 -10.82
CA ARG A 223 -18.25 11.36 -11.79
C ARG A 223 -16.95 12.00 -11.28
N LEU A 224 -16.73 12.06 -9.97
CA LEU A 224 -15.57 12.68 -9.32
C LEU A 224 -14.76 11.71 -8.47
N GLN A 225 -15.10 10.43 -8.45
CA GLN A 225 -14.44 9.44 -7.59
C GLN A 225 -12.98 9.22 -7.98
N GLY A 226 -12.66 9.17 -9.28
CA GLY A 226 -11.28 9.01 -9.74
C GLY A 226 -10.38 10.11 -9.22
N MET A 227 -10.82 11.37 -9.35
CA MET A 227 -10.11 12.53 -8.80
C MET A 227 -9.95 12.43 -7.27
N ALA A 228 -11.05 12.23 -6.53
CA ALA A 228 -11.04 12.26 -5.07
C ALA A 228 -10.18 11.14 -4.47
N LEU A 229 -10.32 9.92 -4.97
CA LEU A 229 -9.53 8.78 -4.54
C LEU A 229 -8.07 8.88 -4.99
N GLY A 230 -7.83 9.48 -6.17
CA GLY A 230 -6.50 9.82 -6.65
C GLY A 230 -5.77 10.78 -5.72
N TYR A 231 -6.44 11.85 -5.25
CA TYR A 231 -5.89 12.77 -4.24
C TYR A 231 -5.66 12.08 -2.90
N ASN A 232 -6.67 11.37 -2.38
CA ASN A 232 -6.56 10.69 -1.08
C ASN A 232 -5.42 9.68 -1.07
N GLY A 233 -5.43 8.75 -2.02
CA GLY A 233 -4.39 7.73 -2.14
C GLY A 233 -3.04 8.27 -2.60
N GLY A 234 -3.03 9.27 -3.49
CA GLY A 234 -1.80 9.87 -4.01
C GLY A 234 -1.02 10.62 -2.93
N ILE A 235 -1.63 11.65 -2.34
CA ILE A 235 -0.96 12.47 -1.31
C ILE A 235 -0.68 11.60 -0.06
N GLY A 236 -1.60 10.69 0.31
CA GLY A 236 -1.36 9.76 1.42
C GLY A 236 -0.09 8.93 1.22
N ASN A 237 0.15 8.41 0.01
CA ASN A 237 1.35 7.63 -0.27
C ASN A 237 2.67 8.43 -0.24
N LEU A 238 2.63 9.77 -0.23
CA LEU A 238 3.84 10.57 -0.01
C LEU A 238 4.50 10.27 1.34
N GLY A 239 3.77 9.70 2.31
CA GLY A 239 4.35 9.20 3.55
C GLY A 239 5.54 8.27 3.34
N VAL A 240 5.52 7.45 2.27
CA VAL A 240 6.66 6.60 1.88
C VAL A 240 7.88 7.44 1.54
N SER A 241 7.71 8.44 0.65
CA SER A 241 8.80 9.31 0.23
C SER A 241 9.33 10.16 1.40
N ILE A 242 8.43 10.64 2.25
CA ILE A 242 8.80 11.40 3.46
C ILE A 242 9.66 10.53 4.38
N SER A 243 9.29 9.27 4.61
CA SER A 243 10.10 8.33 5.39
C SER A 243 11.47 8.08 4.75
N GLN A 244 11.51 7.87 3.42
CA GLN A 244 12.76 7.58 2.72
C GLN A 244 13.69 8.80 2.61
N LEU A 245 13.14 10.02 2.62
CA LEU A 245 13.91 11.26 2.54
C LEU A 245 14.29 11.81 3.92
N LEU A 246 13.30 12.01 4.80
CA LEU A 246 13.51 12.72 6.08
C LEU A 246 14.02 11.81 7.18
N ALA A 247 13.58 10.54 7.25
CA ALA A 247 14.01 9.68 8.35
C ALA A 247 15.53 9.45 8.37
N PRO A 248 16.24 9.17 7.24
CA PRO A 248 17.70 9.06 7.26
C PRO A 248 18.38 10.34 7.74
N ILE A 249 17.89 11.51 7.33
CA ILE A 249 18.43 12.82 7.74
C ILE A 249 18.28 13.02 9.24
N LEU A 250 17.07 12.81 9.78
CA LEU A 250 16.80 13.01 11.21
C LEU A 250 17.51 11.97 12.07
N MET A 251 17.62 10.73 11.62
CA MET A 251 18.38 9.70 12.32
C MET A 251 19.90 9.94 12.31
N SER A 252 20.42 10.84 11.47
CA SER A 252 21.83 11.26 11.51
C SER A 252 22.10 12.43 12.47
N VAL A 253 21.05 13.04 13.02
CA VAL A 253 21.15 14.18 13.93
C VAL A 253 21.02 13.71 15.38
N GLY A 254 21.92 14.14 16.23
CA GLY A 254 21.95 13.79 17.66
C GLY A 254 22.59 12.43 17.93
N GLY A 255 22.57 12.01 19.18
CA GLY A 255 23.20 10.78 19.64
C GLY A 255 24.72 10.91 19.85
N THR A 256 25.33 9.84 20.37
CA THR A 256 26.76 9.75 20.58
C THR A 256 27.43 9.33 19.26
N PRO A 257 28.51 10.00 18.81
CA PRO A 257 29.28 9.54 17.68
C PRO A 257 29.85 8.15 17.95
N ILE A 258 29.64 7.23 17.02
CA ILE A 258 30.27 5.91 17.03
C ILE A 258 31.41 5.98 16.04
N SER A 259 32.65 5.87 16.52
CA SER A 259 33.84 5.83 15.67
C SER A 259 34.19 4.39 15.40
N PRO A 260 34.18 3.94 14.13
CA PRO A 260 34.89 2.73 13.76
C PRO A 260 36.40 2.94 13.98
N GLU A 261 37.14 1.88 14.26
CA GLU A 261 38.59 1.92 14.24
C GLU A 261 39.01 2.40 12.85
N GLY A 262 39.33 3.71 12.75
CA GLY A 262 39.96 4.27 11.53
C GLY A 262 39.24 5.43 11.00
N ASP A 263 38.27 6.07 10.83
CA ASP A 263 38.22 7.35 10.07
C ASP A 263 37.02 8.28 10.17
N SER A 264 35.82 7.85 10.29
CA SER A 264 34.70 8.82 10.36
C SER A 264 33.64 8.38 11.36
N PRO A 265 33.30 9.24 12.32
CA PRO A 265 32.27 8.89 13.30
C PRO A 265 30.92 8.67 12.59
N VAL A 266 30.28 7.54 12.85
CA VAL A 266 28.90 7.29 12.41
C VAL A 266 27.98 7.92 13.45
N ASN A 267 27.56 9.14 13.19
CA ASN A 267 26.54 9.79 14.03
C ASN A 267 25.20 9.12 13.80
N GLY A 268 24.47 8.85 14.87
CA GLY A 268 23.12 8.35 14.67
C GLY A 268 22.28 8.21 15.91
N TRP A 269 21.06 8.63 15.79
CA TRP A 269 20.01 8.36 16.75
C TRP A 269 18.78 7.80 16.04
N PRO A 270 18.71 6.48 15.80
CA PRO A 270 17.60 5.83 15.11
C PRO A 270 16.23 6.09 15.73
N ALA A 271 16.18 6.39 17.04
CA ALA A 271 14.98 6.79 17.77
C ALA A 271 14.24 7.97 17.13
N ASN A 272 14.97 8.86 16.43
CA ASN A 272 14.35 9.99 15.73
C ASN A 272 13.34 9.56 14.65
N ALA A 273 13.43 8.36 14.12
CA ALA A 273 12.40 7.84 13.21
C ALA A 273 11.04 7.69 13.91
N GLY A 274 11.03 7.21 15.15
CA GLY A 274 9.81 7.14 15.97
C GLY A 274 9.30 8.53 16.37
N TRP A 275 10.20 9.38 16.84
CA TRP A 275 9.85 10.74 17.28
C TRP A 275 9.42 11.69 16.16
N LEU A 276 9.81 11.41 14.90
CA LEU A 276 9.27 12.10 13.73
C LEU A 276 7.78 11.81 13.53
N TRP A 277 7.40 10.53 13.54
CA TRP A 277 6.05 10.13 13.16
C TRP A 277 5.03 10.23 14.29
N PHE A 278 5.45 10.06 15.55
CA PHE A 278 4.52 10.12 16.70
C PHE A 278 3.69 11.41 16.75
N PRO A 279 4.28 12.63 16.77
CA PRO A 279 3.49 13.86 16.85
C PRO A 279 2.61 14.08 15.61
N LEU A 280 3.04 13.64 14.44
CA LEU A 280 2.25 13.73 13.21
C LEU A 280 1.02 12.80 13.25
N CYS A 281 1.16 11.59 13.80
CA CYS A 281 0.05 10.67 14.02
C CYS A 281 -0.95 11.23 15.04
N ALA A 282 -0.46 11.83 16.14
CA ALA A 282 -1.32 12.47 17.14
C ALA A 282 -2.10 13.67 16.55
N ALA A 283 -1.42 14.51 15.78
CA ALA A 283 -2.05 15.62 15.06
C ALA A 283 -3.11 15.14 14.06
N SER A 284 -2.82 14.07 13.33
CA SER A 284 -3.77 13.44 12.40
C SER A 284 -5.03 12.91 13.12
N ALA A 285 -4.88 12.32 14.31
CA ALA A 285 -6.00 11.89 15.14
C ALA A 285 -6.88 13.08 15.54
N ILE A 286 -6.27 14.18 15.98
CA ILE A 286 -6.98 15.43 16.34
C ILE A 286 -7.75 15.96 15.12
N LEU A 287 -7.11 16.04 13.94
CA LEU A 287 -7.75 16.50 12.71
C LEU A 287 -8.94 15.61 12.34
N ALA A 288 -8.79 14.29 12.36
CA ALA A 288 -9.88 13.37 12.07
C ALA A 288 -11.05 13.54 13.06
N PHE A 289 -10.75 13.68 14.35
CA PHE A 289 -11.77 13.83 15.39
C PHE A 289 -12.63 15.08 15.20
N PHE A 290 -12.02 16.21 14.88
CA PHE A 290 -12.71 17.50 14.81
C PHE A 290 -13.28 17.82 13.42
N PHE A 291 -12.65 17.38 12.34
CA PHE A 291 -12.99 17.81 10.98
C PHE A 291 -13.71 16.74 10.14
N MET A 292 -13.70 15.47 10.53
CA MET A 292 -14.42 14.44 9.79
C MET A 292 -15.82 14.21 10.35
N SER A 293 -16.70 13.69 9.49
CA SER A 293 -18.06 13.28 9.83
C SER A 293 -18.23 11.79 9.59
N ASN A 294 -19.16 11.14 10.32
CA ASN A 294 -19.64 9.81 9.97
C ASN A 294 -20.84 9.94 9.02
N GLN A 295 -20.98 9.01 8.10
CA GLN A 295 -22.19 8.90 7.29
C GLN A 295 -23.35 8.30 8.09
N PRO A 296 -24.62 8.64 7.76
CA PRO A 296 -25.78 8.22 8.55
C PRO A 296 -25.92 6.71 8.68
N ASN A 297 -25.65 5.99 7.60
CA ASN A 297 -25.84 4.53 7.51
C ASN A 297 -24.60 3.72 7.89
N HIS A 298 -23.49 4.39 8.27
CA HIS A 298 -22.24 3.75 8.65
C HIS A 298 -22.01 3.78 10.16
N GLY A 299 -21.64 2.64 10.70
CA GLY A 299 -21.50 2.45 12.15
C GLY A 299 -22.83 2.20 12.84
N GLU A 300 -22.81 2.20 14.14
CA GLU A 300 -23.99 2.08 15.01
C GLU A 300 -24.44 3.47 15.46
N LYS A 301 -25.73 3.60 15.85
CA LYS A 301 -26.25 4.85 16.42
C LYS A 301 -25.44 5.31 17.65
N ASN A 302 -24.92 4.35 18.43
CA ASN A 302 -24.02 4.61 19.54
C ASN A 302 -22.57 4.51 19.06
N ASN A 303 -21.83 5.63 19.09
CA ASN A 303 -20.42 5.69 18.70
C ASN A 303 -19.53 4.76 19.53
N LEU A 304 -19.81 4.52 20.80
CA LEU A 304 -19.04 3.61 21.65
C LEU A 304 -19.12 2.17 21.12
N VAL A 305 -20.34 1.72 20.73
CA VAL A 305 -20.53 0.39 20.13
C VAL A 305 -19.79 0.27 18.80
N SER A 306 -19.82 1.33 17.99
CA SER A 306 -19.05 1.41 16.73
C SER A 306 -17.55 1.26 16.97
N LEU A 307 -17.00 1.95 17.98
CA LEU A 307 -15.59 1.85 18.36
C LEU A 307 -15.24 0.46 18.90
N ILE A 308 -16.08 -0.14 19.74
CA ILE A 308 -15.88 -1.50 20.24
C ILE A 308 -15.83 -2.49 19.07
N ASN A 309 -16.75 -2.39 18.11
CA ASN A 309 -16.75 -3.25 16.93
C ASN A 309 -15.50 -3.06 16.07
N PHE A 310 -15.01 -1.82 15.92
CA PHE A 310 -13.76 -1.51 15.26
C PHE A 310 -12.58 -2.22 15.95
N TYR A 311 -12.41 -2.01 17.25
CA TYR A 311 -11.27 -2.59 17.98
C TYR A 311 -11.31 -4.12 18.03
N TRP A 312 -12.49 -4.75 18.06
CA TRP A 312 -12.62 -6.19 17.94
C TRP A 312 -12.08 -6.70 16.60
N MET A 313 -12.48 -6.10 15.49
CA MET A 313 -12.01 -6.52 14.16
C MET A 313 -10.52 -6.23 13.99
N GLU A 314 -10.03 -5.11 14.49
CA GLU A 314 -8.62 -4.76 14.41
C GLU A 314 -7.75 -5.70 15.28
N ALA A 315 -8.22 -6.08 16.47
CA ALA A 315 -7.56 -7.06 17.33
C ALA A 315 -7.47 -8.44 16.65
N PHE A 316 -8.50 -8.88 15.95
CA PHE A 316 -8.45 -10.10 15.17
C PHE A 316 -7.49 -10.00 13.99
N GLY A 317 -7.42 -8.86 13.31
CA GLY A 317 -6.40 -8.59 12.28
C GLY A 317 -4.97 -8.67 12.84
N PHE A 318 -4.75 -8.13 14.04
CA PHE A 318 -3.46 -8.28 14.73
C PHE A 318 -3.16 -9.73 15.10
N LEU A 319 -4.14 -10.48 15.57
CA LEU A 319 -3.95 -11.89 15.90
C LEU A 319 -3.60 -12.73 14.67
N ALA A 320 -4.28 -12.50 13.54
CA ALA A 320 -3.95 -13.15 12.27
C ALA A 320 -2.54 -12.77 11.78
N SER A 321 -2.18 -11.49 11.89
CA SER A 321 -0.84 -10.99 11.57
C SER A 321 0.22 -11.62 12.47
N PHE A 322 -0.04 -11.71 13.75
CA PHE A 322 0.86 -12.34 14.73
C PHE A 322 1.10 -13.82 14.41
N ILE A 323 0.06 -14.59 14.08
CA ILE A 323 0.20 -15.99 13.65
C ILE A 323 1.07 -16.08 12.40
N GLY A 324 0.84 -15.22 11.40
CA GLY A 324 1.66 -15.15 10.19
C GLY A 324 3.12 -14.83 10.49
N VAL A 325 3.38 -13.87 11.37
CA VAL A 325 4.74 -13.45 11.77
C VAL A 325 5.45 -14.53 12.57
N ILE A 326 4.78 -15.15 13.54
CA ILE A 326 5.38 -16.28 14.30
C ILE A 326 5.71 -17.43 13.35
N THR A 327 4.83 -17.76 12.41
CA THR A 327 5.10 -18.78 11.39
C THR A 327 6.29 -18.40 10.52
N LEU A 328 6.40 -17.13 10.08
CA LEU A 328 7.55 -16.62 9.33
C LEU A 328 8.87 -16.84 10.11
N ILE A 329 8.89 -16.50 11.40
CA ILE A 329 10.06 -16.63 12.26
C ILE A 329 10.42 -18.09 12.50
N GLN A 330 9.44 -18.94 12.84
CA GLN A 330 9.66 -20.35 13.13
C GLN A 330 10.12 -21.15 11.91
N THR A 331 9.66 -20.76 10.73
CA THR A 331 9.98 -21.46 9.48
C THR A 331 11.20 -20.88 8.75
N ARG A 332 11.92 -19.91 9.33
CA ARG A 332 13.07 -19.24 8.68
C ARG A 332 14.19 -20.20 8.23
N ASN A 333 14.34 -21.34 8.91
CA ASN A 333 15.35 -22.37 8.62
C ASN A 333 14.75 -23.60 7.90
N ALA A 334 13.53 -23.54 7.40
CA ALA A 334 12.88 -24.68 6.75
C ALA A 334 13.65 -25.16 5.52
N ALA A 335 13.67 -26.47 5.31
CA ALA A 335 14.40 -27.08 4.18
C ALA A 335 13.96 -26.53 2.81
N MET A 336 12.67 -26.18 2.66
CA MET A 336 12.14 -25.59 1.42
C MET A 336 12.78 -24.25 1.07
N LEU A 337 13.32 -23.51 2.05
CA LEU A 337 13.96 -22.20 1.81
C LEU A 337 15.37 -22.31 1.20
N LYS A 338 15.91 -23.53 1.07
CA LYS A 338 17.19 -23.77 0.40
C LYS A 338 17.11 -23.58 -1.12
N THR A 339 15.89 -23.54 -1.69
CA THR A 339 15.69 -23.35 -3.12
C THR A 339 14.98 -22.02 -3.40
N PRO A 340 15.30 -21.30 -4.49
CA PRO A 340 14.62 -20.06 -4.89
C PRO A 340 13.10 -20.23 -5.01
N ALA A 341 12.66 -21.32 -5.66
CA ALA A 341 11.23 -21.62 -5.81
C ALA A 341 10.56 -21.85 -4.45
N GLY A 342 11.19 -22.59 -3.54
CA GLY A 342 10.68 -22.83 -2.20
C GLY A 342 10.56 -21.55 -1.38
N GLN A 343 11.48 -20.60 -1.53
CA GLN A 343 11.38 -19.29 -0.87
C GLN A 343 10.16 -18.51 -1.33
N VAL A 344 9.88 -18.49 -2.63
CA VAL A 344 8.69 -17.82 -3.19
C VAL A 344 7.41 -18.51 -2.72
N ILE A 345 7.34 -19.84 -2.84
CA ILE A 345 6.18 -20.63 -2.40
C ILE A 345 5.90 -20.40 -0.91
N HIS A 346 6.93 -20.40 -0.07
CA HIS A 346 6.80 -20.13 1.35
C HIS A 346 6.11 -18.76 1.64
N LYS A 347 6.49 -17.71 0.92
CA LYS A 347 5.86 -16.38 1.10
C LYS A 347 4.38 -16.39 0.69
N PHE A 348 4.02 -17.08 -0.38
CA PHE A 348 2.62 -17.26 -0.78
C PHE A 348 1.83 -18.08 0.25
N LEU A 349 2.42 -19.13 0.81
CA LEU A 349 1.78 -19.92 1.88
C LEU A 349 1.53 -19.08 3.14
N LEU A 350 2.47 -18.21 3.53
CA LEU A 350 2.27 -17.29 4.66
C LEU A 350 1.14 -16.29 4.41
N VAL A 351 1.05 -15.76 3.19
CA VAL A 351 -0.07 -14.88 2.80
C VAL A 351 -1.40 -15.63 2.87
N LEU A 352 -1.46 -16.85 2.33
CA LEU A 352 -2.66 -17.68 2.39
C LEU A 352 -3.06 -18.02 3.83
N LEU A 353 -2.08 -18.33 4.68
CA LEU A 353 -2.32 -18.58 6.12
C LEU A 353 -2.91 -17.35 6.80
N ALA A 354 -2.31 -16.18 6.59
CA ALA A 354 -2.79 -14.92 7.17
C ALA A 354 -4.22 -14.59 6.71
N CYS A 355 -4.50 -14.74 5.41
CA CYS A 355 -5.85 -14.55 4.86
C CYS A 355 -6.87 -15.55 5.44
N ALA A 356 -6.49 -16.81 5.60
CA ALA A 356 -7.36 -17.83 6.17
C ALA A 356 -7.66 -17.55 7.65
N CYS A 357 -6.64 -17.22 8.45
CA CYS A 357 -6.81 -16.83 9.84
C CYS A 357 -7.73 -15.63 9.97
N GLU A 358 -7.51 -14.58 9.15
CA GLU A 358 -8.33 -13.38 9.16
C GLU A 358 -9.80 -13.68 8.82
N HIS A 359 -10.04 -14.52 7.80
CA HIS A 359 -11.39 -14.94 7.45
C HIS A 359 -12.10 -15.62 8.63
N VAL A 360 -11.43 -16.56 9.30
CA VAL A 360 -11.97 -17.25 10.47
C VAL A 360 -12.28 -16.25 11.59
N PHE A 361 -11.35 -15.38 11.92
CA PHE A 361 -11.50 -14.41 13.00
C PHE A 361 -12.62 -13.37 12.72
N MET A 362 -12.75 -12.91 11.49
CA MET A 362 -13.88 -12.05 11.11
C MET A 362 -15.24 -12.74 11.34
N MET A 363 -15.33 -14.06 11.14
CA MET A 363 -16.55 -14.82 11.42
C MET A 363 -16.83 -14.98 12.93
N LEU A 364 -15.82 -14.82 13.80
CA LEU A 364 -15.94 -14.82 15.26
C LEU A 364 -16.31 -13.44 15.83
N SER A 365 -16.33 -12.39 15.02
CA SER A 365 -16.65 -11.02 15.43
C SER A 365 -18.06 -10.92 16.05
N PRO A 366 -18.35 -9.89 16.89
CA PRO A 366 -19.66 -9.66 17.45
C PRO A 366 -20.77 -9.68 16.38
N LYS A 367 -21.95 -10.23 16.72
CA LYS A 367 -23.04 -10.50 15.77
C LYS A 367 -23.33 -9.30 14.84
N LYS A 368 -23.44 -8.08 15.40
CA LYS A 368 -23.74 -6.88 14.60
C LYS A 368 -22.64 -6.56 13.58
N ALA A 369 -21.36 -6.62 13.99
CA ALA A 369 -20.24 -6.41 13.10
C ALA A 369 -20.19 -7.50 12.02
N ARG A 370 -20.32 -8.76 12.43
CA ARG A 370 -20.37 -9.91 11.50
C ARG A 370 -21.50 -9.81 10.49
N ASP A 371 -22.70 -9.40 10.89
CA ASP A 371 -23.84 -9.28 9.98
C ASP A 371 -23.61 -8.15 8.96
N ARG A 372 -22.94 -7.05 9.33
CA ARG A 372 -22.53 -6.00 8.41
C ARG A 372 -21.45 -6.49 7.44
N VAL A 373 -20.46 -7.25 7.91
CA VAL A 373 -19.44 -7.87 7.06
C VAL A 373 -20.08 -8.84 6.07
N LYS A 374 -21.02 -9.69 6.52
CA LYS A 374 -21.73 -10.64 5.64
C LYS A 374 -22.46 -9.96 4.49
N LYS A 375 -23.05 -8.76 4.71
CA LYS A 375 -23.69 -7.98 3.64
C LYS A 375 -22.67 -7.52 2.60
N GLN A 376 -21.46 -7.16 3.02
CA GLN A 376 -20.41 -6.68 2.13
C GLN A 376 -19.70 -7.83 1.37
N VAL A 377 -19.67 -9.04 1.92
CA VAL A 377 -19.02 -10.22 1.33
C VAL A 377 -19.67 -10.64 -0.01
N VAL A 378 -20.84 -10.08 -0.36
CA VAL A 378 -21.47 -10.27 -1.68
C VAL A 378 -20.53 -9.93 -2.85
N ILE A 379 -19.52 -9.05 -2.65
CA ILE A 379 -18.52 -8.70 -3.65
C ILE A 379 -17.79 -9.93 -4.22
N PHE A 380 -17.60 -10.99 -3.44
CA PHE A 380 -16.94 -12.23 -3.87
C PHE A 380 -17.78 -13.08 -4.85
N LYS A 381 -19.08 -12.78 -4.99
CA LYS A 381 -19.93 -13.38 -6.04
C LYS A 381 -19.75 -12.70 -7.40
N ARG A 382 -19.09 -11.54 -7.43
CA ARG A 382 -18.85 -10.76 -8.65
C ARG A 382 -17.52 -11.13 -9.27
N LYS A 383 -17.51 -11.66 -10.49
CA LYS A 383 -16.25 -12.00 -11.20
C LYS A 383 -15.35 -10.80 -11.41
N HIS A 384 -15.92 -9.61 -11.61
CA HIS A 384 -15.17 -8.37 -11.78
C HIS A 384 -14.38 -7.96 -10.52
N THR A 385 -14.76 -8.42 -9.33
CA THR A 385 -13.95 -8.25 -8.12
C THR A 385 -12.58 -8.89 -8.28
N TYR A 386 -12.52 -10.11 -8.80
CA TYR A 386 -11.25 -10.83 -9.02
C TYR A 386 -10.43 -10.20 -10.13
N ILE A 387 -11.08 -9.77 -11.22
CA ILE A 387 -10.40 -9.09 -12.33
C ILE A 387 -9.79 -7.77 -11.85
N MET A 388 -10.56 -6.95 -11.12
CA MET A 388 -10.06 -5.69 -10.57
C MET A 388 -8.99 -5.91 -9.51
N THR A 389 -9.08 -6.96 -8.70
CA THR A 389 -8.02 -7.34 -7.76
C THR A 389 -6.73 -7.68 -8.51
N TRP A 390 -6.80 -8.47 -9.60
CA TRP A 390 -5.65 -8.79 -10.43
C TRP A 390 -5.00 -7.54 -11.03
N LEU A 391 -5.79 -6.62 -11.59
CA LEU A 391 -5.32 -5.35 -12.12
C LEU A 391 -4.73 -4.46 -10.99
N TYR A 392 -5.32 -4.50 -9.80
CA TYR A 392 -4.85 -3.66 -8.69
C TYR A 392 -3.55 -4.18 -8.06
N ILE A 393 -3.29 -5.49 -8.09
CA ILE A 393 -1.97 -6.06 -7.75
C ILE A 393 -0.90 -5.50 -8.69
N MET A 394 -1.18 -5.35 -9.98
CA MET A 394 -0.25 -4.76 -10.94
C MET A 394 0.10 -3.32 -10.56
N CYS A 395 -0.89 -2.47 -10.30
CA CYS A 395 -0.60 -1.06 -10.06
C CYS A 395 -0.15 -0.78 -8.62
N PHE A 396 -0.90 -1.19 -7.60
CA PHE A 396 -0.53 -0.92 -6.21
C PHE A 396 0.50 -1.91 -5.66
N GLY A 397 0.35 -3.19 -5.96
CA GLY A 397 1.29 -4.22 -5.50
C GLY A 397 2.71 -3.95 -6.02
N SER A 398 2.84 -3.61 -7.31
CA SER A 398 4.14 -3.24 -7.89
C SER A 398 4.67 -1.93 -7.30
N PHE A 399 3.81 -0.90 -7.16
CA PHE A 399 4.22 0.37 -6.55
C PHE A 399 4.83 0.17 -5.16
N ILE A 400 4.13 -0.55 -4.27
CA ILE A 400 4.57 -0.74 -2.90
C ILE A 400 5.76 -1.71 -2.82
N GLY A 401 5.79 -2.71 -3.67
CA GLY A 401 6.89 -3.66 -3.78
C GLY A 401 8.17 -2.99 -4.28
N TYR A 402 8.08 -2.14 -5.29
CA TYR A 402 9.20 -1.32 -5.74
C TYR A 402 9.68 -0.35 -4.66
N SER A 403 8.75 0.27 -3.92
CA SER A 403 9.11 1.17 -2.82
C SER A 403 9.95 0.49 -1.74
N GLY A 404 9.64 -0.78 -1.43
CA GLY A 404 10.42 -1.58 -0.49
C GLY A 404 11.74 -2.13 -1.06
N SER A 405 11.84 -2.28 -2.39
CA SER A 405 12.99 -2.92 -3.05
C SER A 405 14.00 -1.91 -3.58
N PHE A 406 13.55 -0.74 -4.04
CA PHE A 406 14.35 0.22 -4.80
C PHE A 406 15.63 0.67 -4.07
N PRO A 407 15.58 1.08 -2.79
CA PRO A 407 16.79 1.51 -2.09
C PRO A 407 17.85 0.40 -2.05
N LYS A 408 17.42 -0.83 -1.73
CA LYS A 408 18.32 -1.98 -1.67
C LYS A 408 18.82 -2.41 -3.05
N LEU A 409 17.94 -2.41 -4.05
CA LEU A 409 18.29 -2.81 -5.41
C LEU A 409 19.38 -1.91 -6.00
N ILE A 410 19.34 -0.59 -5.75
CA ILE A 410 20.40 0.32 -6.17
C ILE A 410 21.72 -0.06 -5.49
N VAL A 411 21.70 -0.26 -4.17
CA VAL A 411 22.90 -0.62 -3.42
C VAL A 411 23.46 -1.95 -3.91
N ASP A 412 22.63 -2.95 -4.11
CA ASP A 412 23.06 -4.29 -4.52
C ASP A 412 23.57 -4.32 -5.97
N LEU A 413 22.97 -3.55 -6.89
CA LEU A 413 23.40 -3.52 -8.30
C LEU A 413 24.61 -2.63 -8.56
N PHE A 414 24.79 -1.57 -7.79
CA PHE A 414 25.82 -0.57 -8.06
C PHE A 414 26.86 -0.45 -6.94
N GLY A 415 26.53 -0.88 -5.73
CA GLY A 415 27.35 -0.68 -4.53
C GLY A 415 28.34 -1.78 -4.23
N TYR A 416 28.07 -3.00 -4.70
CA TYR A 416 28.89 -4.19 -4.41
C TYR A 416 28.98 -5.04 -5.65
N LEU A 417 30.17 -5.17 -6.19
CA LEU A 417 30.39 -5.95 -7.39
C LEU A 417 31.67 -6.74 -7.27
N THR A 418 31.54 -8.03 -7.31
CA THR A 418 32.68 -8.91 -7.50
C THR A 418 32.28 -10.07 -8.38
N ALA A 419 33.08 -10.35 -9.36
CA ALA A 419 33.15 -11.65 -9.99
C ALA A 419 34.12 -12.49 -9.15
N ASP A 420 33.60 -13.46 -8.39
CA ASP A 420 34.38 -14.43 -7.58
C ASP A 420 35.53 -13.83 -6.71
N GLY A 421 35.30 -12.66 -6.13
CA GLY A 421 36.24 -12.03 -5.23
C GLY A 421 37.22 -11.03 -5.90
N CYS A 422 36.97 -10.64 -7.12
CA CYS A 422 37.76 -9.61 -7.80
C CYS A 422 37.14 -8.23 -7.64
N LEU A 423 37.96 -7.24 -7.36
CA LEU A 423 37.61 -5.83 -7.24
C LEU A 423 38.43 -5.01 -8.25
N GLN A 424 37.77 -4.11 -8.97
CA GLN A 424 38.51 -3.12 -9.76
C GLN A 424 38.68 -1.83 -8.95
N THR A 425 39.89 -1.46 -8.62
CA THR A 425 40.26 -0.18 -8.04
C THR A 425 41.05 0.64 -9.04
N ALA A 426 40.61 1.85 -9.34
CA ALA A 426 41.33 2.84 -10.16
C ALA A 426 41.83 2.34 -11.54
N GLY A 427 41.09 1.47 -12.20
CA GLY A 427 41.40 0.94 -13.51
C GLY A 427 42.13 -0.40 -13.53
N ASP A 428 42.59 -0.89 -12.38
CA ASP A 428 43.22 -2.19 -12.25
C ASP A 428 42.34 -3.18 -11.47
N PHE A 429 42.27 -4.42 -11.96
CA PHE A 429 41.68 -5.50 -11.18
C PHE A 429 42.60 -5.88 -10.03
N VAL A 430 42.16 -5.67 -8.81
CA VAL A 430 42.90 -6.12 -7.63
C VAL A 430 42.20 -7.39 -7.11
N PRO A 431 42.90 -8.53 -7.11
CA PRO A 431 42.35 -9.76 -6.52
C PRO A 431 42.13 -9.57 -5.03
N ALA A 432 40.95 -9.91 -4.54
CA ALA A 432 40.70 -9.94 -3.12
C ALA A 432 41.42 -11.12 -2.47
N GLY A 433 42.66 -10.84 -2.10
CA GLY A 433 43.42 -11.62 -1.14
C GLY A 433 43.65 -13.10 -1.40
N ASN A 434 44.14 -13.57 -2.54
CA ASN A 434 44.68 -14.93 -2.70
C ASN A 434 45.44 -15.12 -4.03
N GLY A 435 46.13 -14.09 -4.53
CA GLY A 435 47.03 -14.27 -5.66
C GLY A 435 46.35 -14.48 -7.03
N MET A 436 45.09 -14.14 -7.17
CA MET A 436 44.38 -14.16 -8.46
C MET A 436 44.79 -12.94 -9.31
N THR A 437 45.06 -13.16 -10.57
CA THR A 437 45.35 -12.12 -11.57
C THR A 437 44.03 -11.68 -12.26
N SER A 438 44.06 -10.53 -12.96
CA SER A 438 42.88 -10.03 -13.72
C SER A 438 42.30 -11.08 -14.68
N ASP A 439 43.15 -11.96 -15.24
CA ASP A 439 42.78 -13.01 -16.19
C ASP A 439 42.05 -14.20 -15.53
N THR A 440 42.14 -14.34 -14.20
CA THR A 440 41.48 -15.41 -13.42
C THR A 440 40.18 -14.96 -12.81
N CYS A 441 39.80 -13.69 -12.95
CA CYS A 441 38.52 -13.17 -12.47
C CYS A 441 37.37 -13.43 -13.45
N GLN A 442 37.26 -14.65 -13.96
CA GLN A 442 36.15 -15.10 -14.80
C GLN A 442 35.13 -15.86 -13.96
N GLY A 443 34.26 -15.15 -13.27
CA GLY A 443 33.19 -15.74 -12.51
C GLY A 443 31.83 -15.25 -12.95
N GLU A 444 30.78 -15.99 -12.60
CA GLU A 444 29.42 -15.47 -12.67
C GLU A 444 29.27 -14.29 -11.71
N TRP A 445 28.52 -13.26 -12.12
CA TRP A 445 28.20 -12.13 -11.25
C TRP A 445 27.53 -12.64 -9.95
N LYS A 446 28.17 -12.39 -8.82
CA LYS A 446 27.64 -12.70 -7.48
C LYS A 446 27.77 -11.48 -6.59
N LEU A 447 26.71 -11.19 -5.87
CA LEU A 447 26.72 -10.13 -4.88
C LEU A 447 27.63 -10.51 -3.72
N ASN A 448 28.71 -9.73 -3.50
CA ASN A 448 29.60 -9.89 -2.36
C ASN A 448 29.72 -8.59 -1.57
N TYR A 449 29.15 -8.56 -0.37
CA TYR A 449 29.13 -7.38 0.50
C TYR A 449 30.49 -7.03 1.12
N ASP A 450 31.47 -7.91 1.02
CA ASP A 450 32.81 -7.69 1.58
C ASP A 450 33.66 -6.76 0.66
N TYR A 451 33.18 -6.52 -0.57
CA TYR A 451 33.89 -5.71 -1.55
C TYR A 451 33.01 -4.56 -2.07
N PRO A 452 33.02 -3.39 -1.38
CA PRO A 452 32.27 -2.22 -1.84
C PRO A 452 32.86 -1.62 -3.12
N ASN A 453 31.99 -1.20 -4.04
CA ASN A 453 32.40 -0.47 -5.23
C ASN A 453 32.72 0.99 -4.86
N PRO A 454 33.98 1.46 -5.03
CA PRO A 454 34.37 2.82 -4.67
C PRO A 454 33.66 3.89 -5.55
N ASN A 455 33.18 3.50 -6.73
CA ASN A 455 32.46 4.38 -7.66
C ASN A 455 30.93 4.30 -7.49
N ALA A 456 30.44 3.63 -6.44
CA ALA A 456 29.01 3.45 -6.21
C ALA A 456 28.25 4.79 -6.16
N PRO A 457 27.11 4.91 -6.88
CA PRO A 457 26.27 6.07 -6.74
C PRO A 457 25.55 6.05 -5.39
N ASN A 458 25.24 7.23 -4.85
CA ASN A 458 24.50 7.34 -3.60
C ASN A 458 23.02 6.98 -3.81
N GLY A 459 22.68 5.71 -3.62
CA GLY A 459 21.32 5.20 -3.78
C GLY A 459 20.29 5.83 -2.82
N SER A 460 20.71 6.19 -1.60
CA SER A 460 19.82 6.81 -0.61
C SER A 460 19.35 8.21 -1.04
N ALA A 461 20.14 8.94 -1.82
CA ALA A 461 19.79 10.28 -2.28
C ALA A 461 18.61 10.30 -3.26
N VAL A 462 18.32 9.20 -3.94
CA VAL A 462 17.32 9.12 -5.00
C VAL A 462 16.17 8.12 -4.70
N ALA A 463 16.31 7.31 -3.66
CA ALA A 463 15.35 6.26 -3.33
C ALA A 463 13.91 6.77 -3.14
N TRP A 464 13.75 7.97 -2.60
CA TRP A 464 12.46 8.62 -2.36
C TRP A 464 11.75 9.08 -3.64
N LEU A 465 12.49 9.34 -4.74
CA LEU A 465 11.95 9.91 -5.98
C LEU A 465 10.89 9.00 -6.62
N GLY A 466 11.13 7.69 -6.66
CA GLY A 466 10.17 6.76 -7.25
C GLY A 466 8.82 6.83 -6.58
N ALA A 467 8.81 6.70 -5.26
CA ALA A 467 7.59 6.78 -4.47
C ALA A 467 6.92 8.16 -4.56
N ALA A 468 7.70 9.26 -4.65
CA ALA A 468 7.19 10.61 -4.84
C ALA A 468 6.46 10.75 -6.18
N VAL A 469 7.12 10.39 -7.29
CA VAL A 469 6.54 10.49 -8.63
C VAL A 469 5.28 9.63 -8.74
N GLY A 470 5.33 8.36 -8.32
CA GLY A 470 4.18 7.48 -8.38
C GLY A 470 3.03 7.91 -7.46
N SER A 471 3.31 8.64 -6.39
CA SER A 471 2.29 9.22 -5.51
C SER A 471 1.62 10.45 -6.15
N LEU A 472 2.42 11.38 -6.64
CA LEU A 472 1.94 12.65 -7.19
C LEU A 472 1.21 12.50 -8.54
N ILE A 473 1.51 11.46 -9.32
CA ILE A 473 0.84 11.20 -10.60
C ILE A 473 -0.57 10.60 -10.44
N ARG A 474 -0.94 10.04 -9.28
CA ARG A 474 -2.25 9.39 -9.06
C ARG A 474 -3.44 10.31 -9.28
N PRO A 475 -3.47 11.55 -8.76
CA PRO A 475 -4.56 12.47 -9.05
C PRO A 475 -4.72 12.72 -10.55
N VAL A 476 -3.61 12.83 -11.29
CA VAL A 476 -3.63 13.00 -12.75
C VAL A 476 -4.29 11.80 -13.42
N GLY A 477 -3.90 10.57 -13.02
CA GLY A 477 -4.53 9.34 -13.48
C GLY A 477 -6.04 9.32 -13.21
N GLY A 478 -6.47 9.71 -12.01
CA GLY A 478 -7.88 9.81 -11.62
C GLY A 478 -8.67 10.81 -12.47
N ILE A 479 -8.15 12.02 -12.62
CA ILE A 479 -8.78 13.09 -13.44
C ILE A 479 -8.89 12.66 -14.91
N MET A 480 -7.82 12.07 -15.46
CA MET A 480 -7.84 11.57 -16.84
C MET A 480 -8.83 10.42 -17.01
N ALA A 481 -8.93 9.54 -16.01
CA ALA A 481 -9.90 8.45 -16.02
C ALA A 481 -11.35 8.95 -15.92
N ASP A 482 -11.62 9.98 -15.12
CA ASP A 482 -12.94 10.60 -15.03
C ASP A 482 -13.36 11.20 -16.37
N LYS A 483 -12.40 11.73 -17.16
CA LYS A 483 -12.66 12.37 -18.45
C LYS A 483 -12.71 11.39 -19.64
N TYR A 484 -11.81 10.40 -19.68
CA TYR A 484 -11.57 9.56 -20.86
C TYR A 484 -11.93 8.09 -20.67
N GLY A 485 -12.37 7.69 -19.47
CA GLY A 485 -12.66 6.32 -19.08
C GLY A 485 -11.48 5.61 -18.39
N GLY A 486 -11.77 4.94 -17.27
CA GLY A 486 -10.75 4.31 -16.44
C GLY A 486 -10.02 3.17 -17.13
N ALA A 487 -10.76 2.25 -17.74
CA ALA A 487 -10.18 1.09 -18.43
C ALA A 487 -9.29 1.48 -19.63
N LYS A 488 -9.67 2.53 -20.39
CA LYS A 488 -8.88 3.02 -21.53
C LYS A 488 -7.54 3.60 -21.07
N MET A 489 -7.58 4.45 -20.05
CA MET A 489 -6.36 5.06 -19.51
C MET A 489 -5.46 4.02 -18.84
N THR A 490 -6.05 3.06 -18.13
CA THR A 490 -5.32 1.91 -17.58
C THR A 490 -4.60 1.13 -18.68
N ASN A 491 -5.27 0.84 -19.80
CA ASN A 491 -4.68 0.05 -20.89
C ASN A 491 -3.45 0.71 -21.51
N ILE A 492 -3.51 2.03 -21.75
CA ILE A 492 -2.36 2.81 -22.26
C ILE A 492 -1.18 2.73 -21.28
N ALA A 493 -1.46 2.91 -20.00
CA ALA A 493 -0.42 2.87 -18.98
C ALA A 493 0.18 1.46 -18.79
N ILE A 494 -0.62 0.38 -18.94
CA ILE A 494 -0.10 -1.00 -18.90
C ILE A 494 0.91 -1.23 -20.02
N ILE A 495 0.61 -0.80 -21.24
CA ILE A 495 1.52 -0.95 -22.38
C ILE A 495 2.86 -0.30 -22.07
N TRP A 496 2.83 0.95 -21.61
CA TRP A 496 4.05 1.68 -21.26
C TRP A 496 4.81 1.04 -20.09
N CYS A 497 4.09 0.61 -19.05
CA CYS A 497 4.66 -0.08 -17.89
C CYS A 497 5.34 -1.40 -18.28
N THR A 498 4.74 -2.14 -19.21
CA THR A 498 5.28 -3.39 -19.75
C THR A 498 6.59 -3.15 -20.50
N ILE A 499 6.60 -2.13 -21.38
CA ILE A 499 7.82 -1.73 -22.10
C ILE A 499 8.93 -1.31 -21.12
N ALA A 500 8.58 -0.50 -20.11
CA ALA A 500 9.54 -0.08 -19.09
C ALA A 500 10.08 -1.25 -18.25
N ALA A 501 9.24 -2.24 -17.92
CA ALA A 501 9.66 -3.42 -17.17
C ALA A 501 10.64 -4.30 -17.95
N PHE A 502 10.34 -4.59 -19.21
CA PHE A 502 11.27 -5.33 -20.07
C PHE A 502 12.55 -4.55 -20.34
N GLY A 503 12.44 -3.23 -20.59
CA GLY A 503 13.60 -2.35 -20.76
C GLY A 503 14.50 -2.34 -19.53
N GLN A 504 13.90 -2.26 -18.33
CA GLN A 504 14.65 -2.34 -17.07
C GLN A 504 15.30 -3.72 -16.88
N GLY A 505 14.59 -4.80 -17.26
CA GLY A 505 15.14 -6.16 -17.22
C GLY A 505 16.36 -6.31 -18.13
N ILE A 506 16.29 -5.82 -19.38
CA ILE A 506 17.42 -5.83 -20.32
C ILE A 506 18.60 -5.02 -19.77
N LEU A 507 18.33 -3.82 -19.26
CA LEU A 507 19.36 -2.96 -18.68
C LEU A 507 20.05 -3.63 -17.48
N VAL A 508 19.28 -4.21 -16.56
CA VAL A 508 19.81 -4.92 -15.39
C VAL A 508 20.61 -6.15 -15.82
N GLN A 509 20.16 -6.87 -16.86
CA GLN A 509 20.92 -7.98 -17.43
C GLN A 509 22.26 -7.52 -18.03
N THR A 510 22.27 -6.38 -18.72
CA THR A 510 23.51 -5.80 -19.27
C THR A 510 24.47 -5.44 -18.13
N ILE A 511 23.99 -4.73 -17.11
CA ILE A 511 24.79 -4.34 -15.95
C ILE A 511 25.38 -5.56 -15.21
N SER A 512 24.57 -6.61 -15.01
CA SER A 512 24.99 -7.80 -14.27
C SER A 512 25.94 -8.72 -15.03
N LYS A 513 26.15 -8.49 -16.34
CA LYS A 513 27.03 -9.28 -17.20
C LYS A 513 28.19 -8.45 -17.74
N MET A 514 28.45 -7.29 -17.16
CA MET A 514 29.60 -6.46 -17.59
C MET A 514 30.92 -7.06 -17.15
N ASP A 515 31.89 -7.06 -18.05
CA ASP A 515 33.24 -7.49 -17.74
C ASP A 515 33.94 -6.57 -16.72
N ASP A 516 33.60 -5.27 -16.77
CA ASP A 516 34.05 -4.27 -15.80
C ASP A 516 32.87 -3.76 -14.95
N PRO A 517 32.67 -4.33 -13.78
CA PRO A 517 31.58 -3.91 -12.89
C PRO A 517 31.65 -2.46 -12.41
N THR A 518 32.84 -1.85 -12.36
CA THR A 518 32.98 -0.47 -11.86
C THR A 518 32.52 0.57 -12.88
N SER A 519 32.40 0.21 -14.15
CA SER A 519 31.90 1.06 -15.22
C SER A 519 30.35 1.11 -15.25
N ASN A 520 29.64 0.31 -14.42
CA ASN A 520 28.19 0.26 -14.36
C ASN A 520 27.55 1.62 -14.03
N LYS A 521 28.27 2.53 -13.40
CA LYS A 521 27.82 3.90 -13.10
C LYS A 521 27.34 4.65 -14.35
N ALA A 522 27.86 4.34 -15.53
CA ALA A 522 27.41 4.94 -16.79
C ALA A 522 25.92 4.64 -17.09
N TYR A 523 25.42 3.49 -16.64
CA TYR A 523 24.04 3.06 -16.82
C TYR A 523 23.08 3.54 -15.72
N TYR A 524 23.61 4.15 -14.66
CA TYR A 524 22.83 4.56 -13.50
C TYR A 524 21.72 5.54 -13.86
N GLY A 525 22.00 6.54 -14.70
CA GLY A 525 20.99 7.51 -15.13
C GLY A 525 19.82 6.86 -15.86
N LEU A 526 20.10 5.93 -16.78
CA LEU A 526 19.06 5.18 -17.50
C LEU A 526 18.29 4.24 -16.58
N PHE A 527 18.97 3.60 -15.63
CA PHE A 527 18.32 2.76 -14.61
C PHE A 527 17.31 3.57 -13.80
N ILE A 528 17.69 4.73 -13.28
CA ILE A 528 16.82 5.61 -12.51
C ILE A 528 15.64 6.11 -13.37
N PHE A 529 15.90 6.50 -14.61
CA PHE A 529 14.85 6.96 -15.53
C PHE A 529 13.78 5.88 -15.74
N LEU A 530 14.17 4.66 -16.10
CA LEU A 530 13.23 3.56 -16.32
C LEU A 530 12.50 3.18 -15.03
N PHE A 531 13.18 3.19 -13.89
CA PHE A 531 12.57 2.86 -12.61
C PHE A 531 11.55 3.93 -12.17
N ILE A 532 11.84 5.21 -12.36
CA ILE A 532 10.87 6.29 -12.12
C ILE A 532 9.66 6.15 -13.05
N ASN A 533 9.86 5.74 -14.32
CA ASN A 533 8.76 5.45 -15.23
C ASN A 533 7.86 4.30 -14.73
N LEU A 534 8.44 3.22 -14.19
CA LEU A 534 7.66 2.14 -13.57
C LEU A 534 6.81 2.65 -12.42
N PHE A 535 7.37 3.46 -11.52
CA PHE A 535 6.62 4.10 -10.45
C PHE A 535 5.50 5.02 -10.97
N GLY A 536 5.82 5.83 -11.98
CA GLY A 536 4.86 6.73 -12.62
C GLY A 536 3.69 5.98 -13.22
N CYS A 537 3.96 4.92 -13.99
CA CYS A 537 2.90 4.06 -14.56
C CYS A 537 2.04 3.42 -13.47
N CYS A 538 2.68 2.81 -12.47
CA CYS A 538 1.97 2.18 -11.35
C CYS A 538 1.10 3.19 -10.60
N GLY A 539 1.62 4.39 -10.33
CA GLY A 539 0.87 5.47 -9.69
C GLY A 539 -0.30 5.95 -10.54
N PHE A 540 -0.08 6.21 -11.83
CA PHE A 540 -1.13 6.61 -12.76
C PHE A 540 -2.25 5.58 -12.82
N MET A 541 -1.90 4.29 -12.99
CA MET A 541 -2.87 3.18 -13.02
C MET A 541 -3.64 3.03 -11.70
N ASN A 542 -3.06 3.36 -10.55
CA ASN A 542 -3.80 3.41 -9.29
C ASN A 542 -4.98 4.39 -9.37
N GLY A 543 -4.76 5.61 -9.91
CA GLY A 543 -5.82 6.59 -10.09
C GLY A 543 -6.90 6.10 -11.07
N THR A 544 -6.50 5.51 -12.18
CA THR A 544 -7.45 5.05 -13.21
C THR A 544 -8.29 3.85 -12.78
N THR A 545 -7.70 2.93 -12.03
CA THR A 545 -8.43 1.75 -11.51
C THR A 545 -9.46 2.14 -10.44
N PHE A 546 -9.23 3.19 -9.66
CA PHE A 546 -10.22 3.71 -8.71
C PHE A 546 -11.52 4.13 -9.43
N ARG A 547 -11.37 4.84 -10.54
CA ARG A 547 -12.52 5.24 -11.37
C ARG A 547 -13.24 4.03 -11.95
N THR A 548 -12.49 3.07 -12.46
CA THR A 548 -13.06 1.83 -13.02
C THR A 548 -13.89 1.08 -11.97
N ILE A 549 -13.38 0.89 -10.75
CA ILE A 549 -14.11 0.24 -9.65
C ILE A 549 -15.37 1.05 -9.30
N GLY A 550 -15.25 2.37 -9.17
CA GLY A 550 -16.38 3.23 -8.83
C GLY A 550 -17.55 3.17 -9.80
N VAL A 551 -17.26 3.00 -11.11
CA VAL A 551 -18.31 2.87 -12.15
C VAL A 551 -18.84 1.45 -12.25
N LEU A 552 -17.95 0.46 -12.12
CA LEU A 552 -18.25 -0.95 -12.35
C LEU A 552 -19.18 -1.54 -11.27
N PHE A 553 -19.08 -1.06 -10.03
CA PHE A 553 -19.81 -1.60 -8.89
C PHE A 553 -20.87 -0.62 -8.37
N PRO A 554 -21.97 -1.14 -7.76
CA PRO A 554 -22.91 -0.31 -7.02
C PRO A 554 -22.20 0.50 -5.91
N PRO A 555 -22.74 1.66 -5.50
CA PRO A 555 -22.13 2.49 -4.47
C PRO A 555 -21.77 1.73 -3.18
N GLU A 556 -22.65 0.83 -2.72
CA GLU A 556 -22.46 0.03 -1.50
C GLU A 556 -21.33 -1.01 -1.63
N GLU A 557 -21.04 -1.52 -2.84
CA GLU A 557 -20.03 -2.53 -3.13
C GLU A 557 -18.68 -1.92 -3.51
N SER A 558 -18.65 -0.70 -4.05
CA SER A 558 -17.43 -0.08 -4.58
C SER A 558 -16.35 0.11 -3.52
N GLY A 559 -16.71 0.57 -2.32
CA GLY A 559 -15.80 0.71 -1.18
C GLY A 559 -15.20 -0.61 -0.72
N PRO A 560 -16.00 -1.64 -0.42
CA PRO A 560 -15.51 -2.99 -0.11
C PRO A 560 -14.61 -3.61 -1.20
N VAL A 561 -14.93 -3.42 -2.49
CA VAL A 561 -14.08 -3.92 -3.60
C VAL A 561 -12.75 -3.19 -3.64
N LEU A 562 -12.75 -1.86 -3.49
CA LEU A 562 -11.53 -1.05 -3.36
C LEU A 562 -10.67 -1.53 -2.19
N GLY A 563 -11.29 -1.71 -1.03
CA GLY A 563 -10.64 -2.20 0.17
C GLY A 563 -9.99 -3.56 -0.07
N TRP A 564 -10.78 -4.55 -0.50
CA TRP A 564 -10.31 -5.91 -0.77
C TRP A 564 -9.20 -5.96 -1.81
N SER A 565 -9.38 -5.32 -2.98
CA SER A 565 -8.36 -5.30 -4.03
C SER A 565 -7.06 -4.69 -3.52
N SER A 566 -7.16 -3.64 -2.70
CA SER A 566 -5.99 -3.02 -2.09
C SER A 566 -5.35 -3.89 -1.01
N ALA A 567 -6.12 -4.70 -0.28
CA ALA A 567 -5.61 -5.61 0.74
C ALA A 567 -4.72 -6.68 0.10
N ILE A 568 -5.23 -7.36 -0.93
CA ILE A 568 -4.45 -8.39 -1.64
C ILE A 568 -3.22 -7.77 -2.33
N ALA A 569 -3.37 -6.62 -2.97
CA ALA A 569 -2.26 -5.94 -3.62
C ALA A 569 -1.15 -5.50 -2.64
N SER A 570 -1.50 -5.18 -1.39
CA SER A 570 -0.52 -4.71 -0.39
C SER A 570 0.51 -5.77 0.01
N TYR A 571 0.21 -7.05 -0.17
CA TYR A 571 1.21 -8.11 -0.01
C TYR A 571 2.37 -8.01 -1.02
N GLY A 572 2.24 -7.16 -2.04
CA GLY A 572 3.38 -6.77 -2.88
C GLY A 572 4.56 -6.22 -2.08
N ALA A 573 4.31 -5.52 -0.96
CA ALA A 573 5.35 -5.05 -0.03
C ALA A 573 6.13 -6.19 0.64
N PHE A 574 5.54 -7.38 0.73
CA PHE A 574 6.16 -8.57 1.32
C PHE A 574 6.78 -9.49 0.25
N VAL A 575 6.10 -9.69 -0.87
CA VAL A 575 6.50 -10.69 -1.89
C VAL A 575 7.54 -10.14 -2.86
N ILE A 576 7.37 -8.92 -3.40
CA ILE A 576 8.23 -8.38 -4.46
C ILE A 576 9.68 -8.15 -3.99
N PRO A 577 9.95 -7.58 -2.79
CA PRO A 577 11.32 -7.47 -2.29
C PRO A 577 12.03 -8.82 -2.16
N VAL A 578 11.30 -9.85 -1.75
CA VAL A 578 11.85 -11.22 -1.67
C VAL A 578 12.19 -11.76 -3.05
N MET A 579 11.35 -11.54 -4.06
CA MET A 579 11.64 -11.95 -5.45
C MET A 579 12.91 -11.30 -5.97
N PHE A 580 13.11 -10.00 -5.74
CA PHE A 580 14.36 -9.32 -6.09
C PHE A 580 15.56 -9.88 -5.32
N GLY A 581 15.42 -10.11 -4.01
CA GLY A 581 16.48 -10.67 -3.19
C GLY A 581 16.92 -12.07 -3.65
N ILE A 582 15.97 -12.94 -3.99
CA ILE A 582 16.24 -14.29 -4.53
C ILE A 582 16.94 -14.20 -5.89
N ALA A 583 16.46 -13.34 -6.78
CA ALA A 583 17.02 -13.18 -8.12
C ALA A 583 18.46 -12.60 -8.07
N LEU A 584 18.71 -11.66 -7.16
CA LEU A 584 20.05 -11.13 -6.90
C LEU A 584 21.01 -12.22 -6.39
N GLN A 585 20.59 -13.00 -5.39
CA GLN A 585 21.41 -14.09 -4.86
C GLN A 585 21.69 -15.19 -5.89
N ALA A 586 20.78 -15.42 -6.82
CA ALA A 586 20.93 -16.37 -7.91
C ALA A 586 21.76 -15.81 -9.09
N GLY A 587 22.30 -14.59 -8.99
CA GLY A 587 23.07 -13.94 -10.07
C GLY A 587 22.24 -13.52 -11.29
N ASN A 588 20.91 -13.53 -11.19
CA ASN A 588 20.01 -13.24 -12.30
C ASN A 588 18.95 -12.19 -11.92
N PRO A 589 19.34 -10.98 -11.51
CA PRO A 589 18.42 -9.95 -11.00
C PRO A 589 17.35 -9.51 -12.02
N GLN A 590 17.62 -9.64 -13.32
CA GLN A 590 16.71 -9.30 -14.41
C GLN A 590 15.43 -10.17 -14.45
N ILE A 591 15.46 -11.39 -13.92
CA ILE A 591 14.33 -12.33 -13.99
C ILE A 591 13.08 -11.77 -13.32
N THR A 592 13.24 -11.02 -12.24
CA THR A 592 12.11 -10.38 -11.55
C THR A 592 11.41 -9.37 -12.44
N PHE A 593 12.16 -8.55 -13.19
CA PHE A 593 11.57 -7.58 -14.13
C PHE A 593 10.87 -8.27 -15.30
N TYR A 594 11.46 -9.34 -15.86
CA TYR A 594 10.80 -10.13 -16.92
C TYR A 594 9.53 -10.81 -16.43
N GLY A 595 9.55 -11.35 -15.22
CA GLY A 595 8.37 -11.93 -14.58
C GLY A 595 7.24 -10.92 -14.37
N LEU A 596 7.58 -9.72 -13.89
CA LEU A 596 6.62 -8.63 -13.73
C LEU A 596 6.11 -8.13 -15.09
N GLY A 597 6.97 -7.98 -16.11
CA GLY A 597 6.56 -7.64 -17.46
C GLY A 597 5.58 -8.66 -18.06
N GLY A 598 5.85 -9.96 -17.90
CA GLY A 598 4.95 -11.03 -18.29
C GLY A 598 3.60 -10.97 -17.56
N TYR A 599 3.62 -10.67 -16.25
CA TYR A 599 2.42 -10.45 -15.47
C TYR A 599 1.60 -9.24 -15.98
N TYR A 600 2.26 -8.14 -16.33
CA TYR A 600 1.59 -6.95 -16.89
C TYR A 600 0.90 -7.24 -18.23
N LEU A 601 1.48 -8.11 -19.06
CA LEU A 601 0.82 -8.58 -20.29
C LEU A 601 -0.50 -9.31 -19.98
N THR A 602 -0.56 -10.12 -18.92
CA THR A 602 -1.83 -10.74 -18.52
C THR A 602 -2.87 -9.71 -18.12
N CYS A 603 -2.45 -8.64 -17.43
CA CYS A 603 -3.33 -7.54 -17.06
C CYS A 603 -3.83 -6.78 -18.30
N LEU A 604 -2.96 -6.56 -19.29
CA LEU A 604 -3.33 -5.94 -20.57
C LEU A 604 -4.45 -6.73 -21.27
N VAL A 605 -4.27 -8.05 -21.37
CA VAL A 605 -5.26 -8.95 -21.99
C VAL A 605 -6.58 -8.90 -21.25
N LEU A 606 -6.58 -9.02 -19.92
CA LEU A 606 -7.80 -9.00 -19.11
C LEU A 606 -8.54 -7.66 -19.21
N ASN A 607 -7.81 -6.54 -19.11
CA ASN A 607 -8.41 -5.21 -19.19
C ASN A 607 -9.04 -4.96 -20.58
N PHE A 608 -8.33 -5.33 -21.64
CA PHE A 608 -8.83 -5.21 -23.00
C PHE A 608 -10.05 -6.10 -23.24
N TRP A 609 -9.98 -7.37 -22.84
CA TRP A 609 -11.02 -8.36 -23.10
C TRP A 609 -12.36 -8.02 -22.44
N TYR A 610 -12.35 -7.60 -21.19
CA TYR A 610 -13.55 -7.38 -20.41
C TYR A 610 -14.14 -5.96 -20.54
N TYR A 611 -13.30 -4.95 -20.87
CA TYR A 611 -13.71 -3.55 -20.77
C TYR A 611 -13.53 -2.71 -22.05
N LEU A 612 -12.73 -3.16 -23.03
CA LEU A 612 -12.37 -2.31 -24.17
C LEU A 612 -12.68 -2.89 -25.54
N ARG A 613 -12.70 -4.21 -25.71
CA ARG A 613 -12.97 -4.81 -27.03
C ARG A 613 -14.40 -4.49 -27.48
N PRO A 614 -14.67 -4.39 -28.82
CA PRO A 614 -16.04 -4.28 -29.33
C PRO A 614 -16.90 -5.45 -28.82
N GLY A 615 -18.09 -5.13 -28.27
CA GLY A 615 -18.98 -6.13 -27.67
C GLY A 615 -18.48 -6.72 -26.34
N CYS A 616 -17.59 -6.03 -25.62
CA CYS A 616 -17.16 -6.46 -24.29
C CYS A 616 -18.33 -6.42 -23.29
N GLU A 617 -18.14 -7.09 -22.15
CA GLU A 617 -19.20 -7.25 -21.14
C GLU A 617 -19.56 -5.93 -20.43
N LYS A 618 -18.60 -5.03 -20.26
CA LYS A 618 -18.78 -3.75 -19.58
C LYS A 618 -18.14 -2.60 -20.38
N PRO A 619 -18.77 -2.21 -21.50
CA PRO A 619 -18.25 -1.11 -22.31
C PRO A 619 -18.38 0.23 -21.58
N GLY A 620 -17.42 1.14 -21.81
CA GLY A 620 -17.47 2.50 -21.28
C GLY A 620 -17.05 2.71 -19.83
N VAL A 621 -16.42 1.73 -19.22
CA VAL A 621 -15.89 1.79 -17.85
C VAL A 621 -14.59 2.59 -17.76
#